data_a747a2e123ef393aa58da18bba1e77e9
#
_entry.id   a747a2e123ef393aa58da18bba1e77e9
#
_cell.length_a   1.000
_cell.length_b   1.000
_cell.length_c   1.000
_cell.angle_alpha   90.00
_cell.angle_beta   90.00
_cell.angle_gamma   90.00
#
_symmetry.space_group_name_H-M   'P 1'
#
loop_
_entity.id
_entity.type
_entity.pdbx_description
1 polymer ?
#
loop_
_entity_poly.entity_id
_entity_poly.type
_entity_poly.pdbx_seq_one_letter_code
_entity_poly.pdbx_strand_id
1 'polypeptide(L)'
;FNLRTIGVTKLDRPVLINGTIDGANFNGTGTSALVVRVTPNPRPGSDDISRAAYDSWIGMHGYKKTGGQLQRARAFLGTVNSLAGKEVMELFVVDIPNDLTTPGDYGPLEGTEDEMPMPCAGANQRRLTHTTDSQYPGFTGNVRSSPDGSTLACLAKDSNGVDQVVLASPLGGPIRKLTSYDTAVQSDIRWHPNGRHVCFVQ
;
A
#
# COMPACT_ATOMS: atom_id res chain seq x y z
N PHE A 1 -13.75 13.63 10.05
CA PHE A 1 -12.76 12.54 10.00
C PHE A 1 -12.06 12.54 8.65
N ASN A 2 -10.72 12.46 8.62
CA ASN A 2 -9.96 12.42 7.36
C ASN A 2 -9.63 10.96 7.02
N LEU A 3 -10.66 10.18 6.71
CA LEU A 3 -10.51 8.81 6.28
C LEU A 3 -9.96 8.78 4.85
N ARG A 4 -8.94 7.95 4.62
CA ARG A 4 -8.39 7.65 3.30
C ARG A 4 -8.35 6.15 3.10
N THR A 5 -8.93 5.70 2.02
CA THR A 5 -8.91 4.28 1.61
C THR A 5 -8.38 4.13 0.19
N ILE A 6 -8.16 2.91 -0.23
CA ILE A 6 -7.69 2.56 -1.58
C ILE A 6 -8.80 1.85 -2.32
N GLY A 7 -9.14 2.39 -3.49
CA GLY A 7 -10.01 1.75 -4.47
C GLY A 7 -9.21 1.21 -5.66
N VAL A 8 -9.78 0.25 -6.35
CA VAL A 8 -9.28 -0.30 -7.60
C VAL A 8 -10.40 -0.34 -8.62
N THR A 9 -10.07 0.07 -9.86
CA THR A 9 -10.98 -0.04 -11.01
C THR A 9 -10.41 -1.06 -11.98
N LYS A 10 -11.22 -2.05 -12.32
CA LYS A 10 -10.96 -2.98 -13.41
C LYS A 10 -11.64 -2.45 -14.65
N LEU A 11 -10.89 -2.17 -15.68
CA LEU A 11 -11.40 -1.68 -16.97
C LEU A 11 -11.76 -2.85 -17.87
N ASP A 12 -12.85 -2.72 -18.65
CA ASP A 12 -13.29 -3.73 -19.61
C ASP A 12 -12.31 -3.87 -20.79
N ARG A 13 -11.58 -2.81 -21.08
CA ARG A 13 -10.53 -2.76 -22.09
C ARG A 13 -9.43 -1.80 -21.69
N PRO A 14 -8.20 -1.94 -22.24
CA PRO A 14 -7.14 -0.96 -22.01
C PRO A 14 -7.55 0.45 -22.44
N VAL A 15 -7.12 1.45 -21.68
CA VAL A 15 -7.27 2.86 -22.06
C VAL A 15 -6.32 3.15 -23.21
N LEU A 16 -6.86 3.63 -24.34
CA LEU A 16 -6.08 4.11 -25.46
C LEU A 16 -6.09 5.65 -25.44
N ILE A 17 -4.91 6.24 -25.34
CA ILE A 17 -4.73 7.69 -25.41
C ILE A 17 -4.28 7.99 -26.84
N ASN A 18 -5.15 8.64 -27.64
CA ASN A 18 -4.88 8.93 -29.06
C ASN A 18 -4.11 10.23 -29.32
N GLY A 19 -3.44 10.78 -28.29
CA GLY A 19 -2.62 11.99 -28.41
C GLY A 19 -3.40 13.31 -28.56
N THR A 20 -4.71 13.29 -28.64
CA THR A 20 -5.59 14.48 -28.61
C THR A 20 -6.25 14.61 -27.24
N ILE A 21 -6.14 15.80 -26.66
CA ILE A 21 -6.75 16.12 -25.36
C ILE A 21 -8.13 16.74 -25.63
N ASP A 22 -9.03 15.98 -26.17
CA ASP A 22 -10.42 16.43 -26.37
C ASP A 22 -11.39 15.62 -25.53
N GLY A 23 -11.19 15.64 -24.22
CA GLY A 23 -12.17 15.19 -23.29
C GLY A 23 -12.20 13.72 -23.00
N ALA A 24 -12.87 12.81 -23.48
CA ALA A 24 -13.00 11.45 -22.96
C ALA A 24 -12.22 10.43 -23.80
N ASN A 25 -10.95 10.29 -23.55
CA ASN A 25 -10.14 9.23 -24.17
C ASN A 25 -10.57 7.80 -23.78
N PHE A 26 -11.37 7.66 -22.74
CA PHE A 26 -11.94 6.39 -22.31
C PHE A 26 -13.46 6.52 -22.24
N ASN A 27 -14.14 5.82 -23.15
CA ASN A 27 -15.60 5.68 -23.20
C ASN A 27 -16.07 4.25 -22.89
N GLY A 28 -15.23 3.45 -22.28
CA GLY A 28 -15.55 2.11 -21.84
C GLY A 28 -16.17 2.12 -20.44
N THR A 29 -16.59 0.95 -20.01
CA THR A 29 -17.08 0.70 -18.67
C THR A 29 -15.98 0.06 -17.83
N GLY A 30 -16.12 0.13 -16.52
CA GLY A 30 -15.21 -0.48 -15.57
C GLY A 30 -15.94 -0.75 -14.26
N THR A 31 -15.44 -1.71 -13.52
CA THR A 31 -15.93 -2.03 -12.17
C THR A 31 -14.96 -1.51 -11.14
N SER A 32 -15.46 -0.70 -10.21
CA SER A 32 -14.67 -0.13 -9.12
C SER A 32 -15.11 -0.70 -7.78
N ALA A 33 -14.15 -0.96 -6.90
CA ALA A 33 -14.44 -1.32 -5.52
C ALA A 33 -13.34 -0.82 -4.58
N LEU A 34 -13.68 -0.58 -3.32
CA LEU A 34 -12.69 -0.43 -2.28
C LEU A 34 -12.02 -1.78 -2.00
N VAL A 35 -10.72 -1.76 -1.71
CA VAL A 35 -9.95 -2.95 -1.36
C VAL A 35 -9.29 -2.83 0.01
N VAL A 36 -9.25 -1.64 0.59
CA VAL A 36 -8.67 -1.39 1.91
C VAL A 36 -9.76 -0.91 2.86
N ARG A 37 -9.85 -1.59 4.01
CA ARG A 37 -10.73 -1.20 5.11
C ARG A 37 -10.05 -0.15 5.99
N VAL A 38 -10.77 0.93 6.25
CA VAL A 38 -10.38 1.95 7.22
C VAL A 38 -11.51 2.15 8.24
N THR A 39 -11.18 2.64 9.41
CA THR A 39 -12.16 2.96 10.46
C THR A 39 -11.84 4.32 11.11
N PRO A 40 -12.83 5.13 11.48
CA PRO A 40 -12.59 6.39 12.19
C PRO A 40 -11.99 6.20 13.59
N ASN A 41 -12.16 5.01 14.17
CA ASN A 41 -11.72 4.68 15.52
C ASN A 41 -10.89 3.40 15.53
N PRO A 42 -9.62 3.43 15.05
CA PRO A 42 -8.75 2.27 15.10
C PRO A 42 -8.51 1.83 16.55
N ARG A 43 -8.69 0.56 16.83
CA ARG A 43 -8.46 0.02 18.17
C ARG A 43 -6.96 0.07 18.48
N PRO A 44 -6.54 0.62 19.64
CA PRO A 44 -5.14 0.64 20.02
C PRO A 44 -4.51 -0.75 20.03
N GLY A 45 -3.32 -0.88 19.46
CA GLY A 45 -2.57 -2.14 19.39
C GLY A 45 -3.10 -3.16 18.38
N SER A 46 -4.15 -2.83 17.61
CA SER A 46 -4.67 -3.70 16.54
C SER A 46 -4.11 -3.32 15.16
N ASP A 47 -4.53 -4.08 14.14
CA ASP A 47 -4.23 -3.80 12.73
C ASP A 47 -5.30 -2.91 12.06
N ASP A 48 -6.24 -2.37 12.84
CA ASP A 48 -7.17 -1.37 12.34
C ASP A 48 -6.40 -0.11 11.94
N ILE A 49 -6.80 0.51 10.83
CA ILE A 49 -6.17 1.74 10.32
C ILE A 49 -7.21 2.84 10.12
N SER A 50 -6.81 4.09 10.37
CA SER A 50 -7.63 5.27 10.05
C SER A 50 -7.41 5.76 8.63
N ARG A 51 -6.23 5.52 8.06
CA ARG A 51 -5.85 5.98 6.72
C ARG A 51 -4.93 5.00 6.03
N ALA A 52 -5.09 4.89 4.70
CA ALA A 52 -4.13 4.28 3.80
C ALA A 52 -3.55 5.37 2.88
N ALA A 53 -2.24 5.43 2.75
CA ALA A 53 -1.53 6.45 1.97
C ALA A 53 -0.24 5.89 1.36
N TYR A 54 0.38 6.66 0.46
CA TYR A 54 1.70 6.37 -0.11
C TYR A 54 1.79 5.00 -0.80
N ASP A 55 0.74 4.63 -1.50
CA ASP A 55 0.56 3.32 -2.07
C ASP A 55 1.22 3.13 -3.44
N SER A 56 1.46 1.89 -3.79
CA SER A 56 1.88 1.46 -5.12
C SER A 56 1.39 0.06 -5.47
N TRP A 57 1.33 -0.24 -6.77
CA TRP A 57 1.19 -1.61 -7.24
C TRP A 57 2.43 -2.42 -6.87
N ILE A 58 2.24 -3.70 -6.51
CA ILE A 58 3.34 -4.63 -6.28
C ILE A 58 3.71 -5.30 -7.61
N GLY A 59 4.93 -5.06 -8.08
CA GLY A 59 5.41 -5.56 -9.36
C GLY A 59 4.55 -5.17 -10.56
N MET A 60 4.93 -5.62 -11.72
CA MET A 60 4.12 -5.44 -12.94
C MET A 60 2.89 -6.35 -12.97
N HIS A 61 2.98 -7.51 -12.32
CA HIS A 61 1.93 -8.55 -12.36
C HIS A 61 1.51 -9.04 -10.97
N GLY A 62 1.98 -8.38 -9.91
CA GLY A 62 1.81 -8.82 -8.53
C GLY A 62 3.08 -9.46 -7.97
N TYR A 63 2.94 -10.18 -6.87
CA TYR A 63 4.01 -10.92 -6.21
C TYR A 63 3.70 -12.42 -6.19
N LYS A 64 4.73 -13.25 -5.99
CA LYS A 64 4.54 -14.70 -5.84
C LYS A 64 4.24 -15.05 -4.39
N LYS A 65 3.08 -15.67 -4.13
CA LYS A 65 2.77 -16.31 -2.84
C LYS A 65 3.66 -17.51 -2.58
N THR A 66 3.69 -17.96 -1.32
CA THR A 66 4.23 -19.27 -0.96
C THR A 66 3.49 -20.34 -1.78
N GLY A 67 4.21 -21.10 -2.60
CA GLY A 67 3.61 -21.99 -3.59
C GLY A 67 3.67 -21.50 -5.04
N GLY A 68 4.17 -20.27 -5.28
CA GLY A 68 4.49 -19.77 -6.63
C GLY A 68 3.34 -19.09 -7.38
N GLN A 69 2.13 -19.11 -6.86
CA GLN A 69 0.98 -18.43 -7.46
C GLN A 69 1.17 -16.91 -7.44
N LEU A 70 0.94 -16.25 -8.58
CA LEU A 70 0.93 -14.79 -8.69
C LEU A 70 -0.33 -14.20 -8.06
N GLN A 71 -0.13 -13.16 -7.26
CA GLN A 71 -1.19 -12.40 -6.61
C GLN A 71 -1.06 -10.91 -6.91
N ARG A 72 -2.06 -10.33 -7.53
CA ARG A 72 -2.14 -8.87 -7.67
C ARG A 72 -2.34 -8.24 -6.31
N ALA A 73 -1.60 -7.19 -6.03
CA ALA A 73 -1.66 -6.53 -4.73
C ALA A 73 -1.19 -5.08 -4.80
N ARG A 74 -1.55 -4.31 -3.77
CA ARG A 74 -0.99 -2.99 -3.50
C ARG A 74 -0.28 -2.99 -2.17
N ALA A 75 0.84 -2.29 -2.09
CA ALA A 75 1.53 -1.96 -0.85
C ALA A 75 1.24 -0.51 -0.48
N PHE A 76 1.11 -0.20 0.80
CA PHE A 76 0.79 1.14 1.28
C PHE A 76 1.23 1.33 2.73
N LEU A 77 1.23 2.58 3.20
CA LEU A 77 1.38 2.90 4.62
C LEU A 77 0.00 3.09 5.23
N GLY A 78 -0.29 2.28 6.27
CA GLY A 78 -1.52 2.34 7.04
C GLY A 78 -1.29 2.98 8.41
N THR A 79 -2.11 3.97 8.80
CA THR A 79 -2.02 4.62 10.11
C THR A 79 -2.75 3.78 11.15
N VAL A 80 -1.99 3.15 12.04
CA VAL A 80 -2.46 2.38 13.20
C VAL A 80 -2.32 3.19 14.49
N ASN A 81 -3.04 2.79 15.54
CA ASN A 81 -2.82 3.31 16.89
C ASN A 81 -1.95 2.35 17.71
N SER A 82 -0.85 2.84 18.30
CA SER A 82 -0.09 2.10 19.31
C SER A 82 -0.96 1.83 20.55
N LEU A 83 -0.53 0.96 21.45
CA LEU A 83 -1.21 0.73 22.74
C LEU A 83 -1.36 2.03 23.57
N ALA A 84 -0.43 2.96 23.41
CA ALA A 84 -0.49 4.29 24.05
C ALA A 84 -1.37 5.31 23.28
N GLY A 85 -2.06 4.89 22.21
CA GLY A 85 -2.92 5.76 21.40
C GLY A 85 -2.17 6.68 20.43
N LYS A 86 -0.85 6.50 20.24
CA LYS A 86 -0.07 7.28 19.28
C LYS A 86 -0.25 6.72 17.87
N GLU A 87 -0.53 7.60 16.91
CA GLU A 87 -0.58 7.24 15.49
C GLU A 87 0.80 6.90 14.94
N VAL A 88 0.89 5.78 14.23
CA VAL A 88 2.11 5.28 13.59
C VAL A 88 1.75 4.77 12.20
N MET A 89 2.51 5.15 11.18
CA MET A 89 2.37 4.59 9.83
C MET A 89 3.18 3.31 9.71
N GLU A 90 2.50 2.21 9.44
CA GLU A 90 3.09 0.89 9.26
C GLU A 90 2.90 0.40 7.82
N LEU A 91 3.77 -0.48 7.38
CA LEU A 91 3.70 -1.06 6.05
C LEU A 91 2.62 -2.15 5.98
N PHE A 92 1.75 -2.02 5.01
CA PHE A 92 0.65 -2.94 4.71
C PHE A 92 0.71 -3.43 3.27
N VAL A 93 0.06 -4.56 3.04
CA VAL A 93 -0.28 -5.08 1.72
C VAL A 93 -1.75 -5.44 1.69
N VAL A 94 -2.40 -5.20 0.57
CA VAL A 94 -3.73 -5.74 0.27
C VAL A 94 -3.68 -6.55 -1.00
N ASP A 95 -4.11 -7.82 -0.91
CA ASP A 95 -4.33 -8.68 -2.06
C ASP A 95 -5.62 -8.27 -2.76
N ILE A 96 -5.57 -8.13 -4.09
CA ILE A 96 -6.70 -7.69 -4.90
C ILE A 96 -7.33 -8.90 -5.56
N PRO A 97 -8.62 -9.17 -5.34
CA PRO A 97 -9.33 -10.27 -5.99
C PRO A 97 -9.56 -9.99 -7.49
N ASN A 98 -9.88 -11.01 -8.24
CA ASN A 98 -10.28 -10.88 -9.65
C ASN A 98 -11.71 -10.36 -9.80
N ASP A 99 -12.58 -10.71 -8.86
CA ASP A 99 -13.95 -10.23 -8.77
C ASP A 99 -14.02 -9.03 -7.81
N LEU A 100 -14.51 -7.90 -8.31
CA LEU A 100 -14.71 -6.67 -7.56
C LEU A 100 -16.20 -6.38 -7.30
N THR A 101 -17.09 -7.30 -7.70
CA THR A 101 -18.55 -7.07 -7.66
C THR A 101 -19.23 -7.69 -6.46
N THR A 102 -18.56 -8.59 -5.75
CA THR A 102 -19.13 -9.26 -4.58
C THR A 102 -18.83 -8.48 -3.31
N PRO A 103 -19.84 -8.09 -2.51
CA PRO A 103 -19.63 -7.47 -1.20
C PRO A 103 -18.83 -8.35 -0.26
N GLY A 104 -17.94 -7.73 0.53
CA GLY A 104 -17.22 -8.41 1.62
C GLY A 104 -18.03 -8.46 2.91
N ASP A 105 -17.41 -8.97 3.97
CA ASP A 105 -18.07 -9.21 5.27
C ASP A 105 -18.31 -7.94 6.10
N TYR A 106 -17.80 -6.78 5.65
CA TYR A 106 -17.80 -5.55 6.43
C TYR A 106 -18.92 -4.57 6.07
N GLY A 107 -19.66 -4.81 5.00
CA GLY A 107 -20.75 -3.94 4.57
C GLY A 107 -20.90 -3.85 3.05
N PRO A 108 -21.71 -2.91 2.55
CA PRO A 108 -22.02 -2.76 1.14
C PRO A 108 -20.80 -2.26 0.33
N LEU A 109 -20.76 -2.60 -0.96
CA LEU A 109 -19.75 -2.08 -1.88
C LEU A 109 -19.93 -0.59 -2.15
N GLU A 110 -21.18 -0.14 -2.23
CA GLU A 110 -21.55 1.25 -2.43
C GLU A 110 -22.04 1.84 -1.11
N GLY A 111 -21.58 3.05 -0.80
CA GLY A 111 -22.05 3.76 0.37
C GLY A 111 -23.51 4.19 0.22
N THR A 112 -24.17 4.37 1.35
CA THR A 112 -25.48 4.99 1.48
C THR A 112 -25.35 6.31 2.26
N GLU A 113 -26.48 6.96 2.56
CA GLU A 113 -26.46 8.14 3.44
C GLU A 113 -25.95 7.82 4.85
N ASP A 114 -26.17 6.58 5.33
CA ASP A 114 -25.87 6.14 6.68
C ASP A 114 -24.69 5.17 6.77
N GLU A 115 -24.28 4.55 5.67
CA GLU A 115 -23.23 3.54 5.65
C GLU A 115 -22.12 3.89 4.68
N MET A 116 -20.87 3.75 5.14
CA MET A 116 -19.70 3.90 4.29
C MET A 116 -19.53 2.69 3.37
N PRO A 117 -19.03 2.88 2.14
CA PRO A 117 -18.65 1.76 1.28
C PRO A 117 -17.55 0.93 1.93
N MET A 118 -17.62 -0.39 1.77
CA MET A 118 -16.67 -1.35 2.36
C MET A 118 -15.95 -2.16 1.27
N PRO A 119 -14.80 -2.76 1.59
CA PRO A 119 -14.04 -3.55 0.64
C PRO A 119 -14.81 -4.73 0.08
N CYS A 120 -14.52 -5.06 -1.18
CA CYS A 120 -15.08 -6.25 -1.84
C CYS A 120 -14.57 -7.56 -1.21
N ALA A 121 -15.32 -8.63 -1.42
CA ALA A 121 -14.95 -9.97 -0.99
C ALA A 121 -13.60 -10.39 -1.59
N GLY A 122 -12.77 -11.07 -0.80
CA GLY A 122 -11.44 -11.53 -1.20
C GLY A 122 -10.34 -10.46 -1.18
N ALA A 123 -10.66 -9.21 -0.89
CA ALA A 123 -9.65 -8.21 -0.55
C ALA A 123 -9.03 -8.58 0.81
N ASN A 124 -7.75 -8.98 0.78
CA ASN A 124 -7.05 -9.45 1.99
C ASN A 124 -5.98 -8.46 2.42
N GLN A 125 -6.36 -7.59 3.35
CA GLN A 125 -5.48 -6.60 3.96
C GLN A 125 -4.68 -7.21 5.11
N ARG A 126 -3.37 -6.98 5.13
CA ARG A 126 -2.50 -7.44 6.21
C ARG A 126 -1.37 -6.46 6.49
N ARG A 127 -1.04 -6.32 7.76
CA ARG A 127 0.10 -5.53 8.24
C ARG A 127 1.38 -6.36 8.12
N LEU A 128 2.45 -5.73 7.61
CA LEU A 128 3.75 -6.39 7.44
C LEU A 128 4.74 -6.02 8.54
N THR A 129 4.55 -4.87 9.21
CA THR A 129 5.52 -4.32 10.15
C THR A 129 4.87 -3.93 11.47
N HIS A 130 5.63 -4.04 12.56
CA HIS A 130 5.17 -3.75 13.92
C HIS A 130 6.26 -2.97 14.65
N THR A 131 6.34 -1.65 14.36
CA THR A 131 7.41 -0.78 14.89
C THR A 131 6.94 0.16 16.00
N THR A 132 5.67 0.06 16.44
CA THR A 132 5.04 0.97 17.41
C THR A 132 5.83 1.15 18.70
N ASP A 133 6.60 0.14 19.12
CA ASP A 133 7.40 0.15 20.35
C ASP A 133 8.89 0.46 20.10
N SER A 134 9.26 0.76 18.84
CA SER A 134 10.63 1.17 18.53
C SER A 134 10.89 2.62 18.94
N GLN A 135 12.18 2.98 19.09
CA GLN A 135 12.59 4.36 19.41
C GLN A 135 12.12 5.37 18.37
N TYR A 136 12.16 4.99 17.09
CA TYR A 136 11.67 5.79 15.96
C TYR A 136 10.66 4.95 15.16
N PRO A 137 9.38 4.93 15.60
CA PRO A 137 8.38 4.06 15.00
C PRO A 137 7.90 4.58 13.64
N GLY A 138 7.52 3.64 12.78
CA GLY A 138 6.83 3.91 11.54
C GLY A 138 7.72 4.09 10.32
N PHE A 139 7.05 4.35 9.22
CA PHE A 139 7.61 4.51 7.89
C PHE A 139 7.15 5.81 7.26
N THR A 140 7.92 6.31 6.29
CA THR A 140 7.63 7.54 5.56
C THR A 140 7.86 7.36 4.08
N GLY A 141 7.41 8.34 3.29
CA GLY A 141 7.56 8.34 1.84
C GLY A 141 6.69 7.32 1.12
N ASN A 142 6.74 7.32 -0.20
CA ASN A 142 5.98 6.38 -1.00
C ASN A 142 6.58 4.97 -0.92
N VAL A 143 5.73 3.97 -0.74
CA VAL A 143 6.14 2.58 -0.91
C VAL A 143 6.40 2.31 -2.38
N ARG A 144 7.50 1.64 -2.71
CA ARG A 144 7.87 1.30 -4.08
C ARG A 144 8.20 -0.18 -4.20
N SER A 145 7.60 -0.85 -5.15
CA SER A 145 7.87 -2.25 -5.42
C SER A 145 8.94 -2.44 -6.49
N SER A 146 9.77 -3.47 -6.32
CA SER A 146 10.60 -3.98 -7.42
C SER A 146 9.73 -4.44 -8.60
N PRO A 147 10.24 -4.40 -9.85
CA PRO A 147 9.46 -4.79 -11.03
C PRO A 147 8.90 -6.21 -11.00
N ASP A 148 9.61 -7.13 -10.35
CA ASP A 148 9.20 -8.53 -10.18
C ASP A 148 8.24 -8.76 -9.01
N GLY A 149 7.98 -7.70 -8.20
CA GLY A 149 7.11 -7.75 -7.04
C GLY A 149 7.68 -8.45 -5.81
N SER A 150 8.95 -8.86 -5.83
CA SER A 150 9.56 -9.61 -4.70
C SER A 150 9.93 -8.74 -3.51
N THR A 151 10.14 -7.43 -3.74
CA THR A 151 10.70 -6.52 -2.75
C THR A 151 9.97 -5.17 -2.73
N LEU A 152 9.67 -4.69 -1.54
CA LEU A 152 9.13 -3.36 -1.29
C LEU A 152 10.24 -2.48 -0.71
N ALA A 153 10.31 -1.23 -1.13
CA ALA A 153 11.22 -0.23 -0.59
C ALA A 153 10.43 0.97 -0.04
N CYS A 154 10.81 1.47 1.11
CA CYS A 154 10.27 2.67 1.74
C CYS A 154 11.33 3.31 2.64
N LEU A 155 11.00 4.41 3.32
CA LEU A 155 11.89 5.07 4.26
C LEU A 155 11.49 4.74 5.69
N ALA A 156 12.49 4.51 6.54
CA ALA A 156 12.34 4.39 7.97
C ALA A 156 13.53 5.02 8.69
N LYS A 157 13.31 5.53 9.89
CA LYS A 157 14.39 6.07 10.72
C LYS A 157 15.24 4.94 11.30
N ASP A 158 16.56 5.13 11.25
CA ASP A 158 17.49 4.26 11.94
C ASP A 158 17.64 4.63 13.43
N SER A 159 18.57 3.99 14.14
CA SER A 159 18.82 4.25 15.58
C SER A 159 19.27 5.69 15.90
N ASN A 160 19.72 6.43 14.89
CA ASN A 160 20.13 7.83 15.03
C ASN A 160 19.01 8.82 14.62
N GLY A 161 17.83 8.31 14.24
CA GLY A 161 16.71 9.12 13.78
C GLY A 161 16.85 9.61 12.33
N VAL A 162 17.77 9.03 11.56
CA VAL A 162 18.06 9.39 10.16
C VAL A 162 17.24 8.51 9.22
N ASP A 163 16.50 9.12 8.28
CA ASP A 163 15.71 8.38 7.30
C ASP A 163 16.60 7.63 6.32
N GLN A 164 16.45 6.31 6.32
CA GLN A 164 17.19 5.36 5.50
C GLN A 164 16.24 4.60 4.58
N VAL A 165 16.75 4.14 3.45
CA VAL A 165 16.03 3.19 2.61
C VAL A 165 16.03 1.82 3.28
N VAL A 166 14.83 1.27 3.44
CA VAL A 166 14.62 -0.09 3.97
C VAL A 166 13.87 -0.95 2.96
N LEU A 167 14.14 -2.25 3.02
CA LEU A 167 13.53 -3.26 2.16
C LEU A 167 12.71 -4.23 2.98
N ALA A 168 11.54 -4.59 2.47
CA ALA A 168 10.63 -5.58 3.04
C ALA A 168 10.13 -6.54 1.96
N SER A 169 9.74 -7.75 2.36
CA SER A 169 9.04 -8.67 1.47
C SER A 169 7.52 -8.43 1.52
N PRO A 170 6.78 -8.50 0.41
CA PRO A 170 5.32 -8.50 0.43
C PRO A 170 4.72 -9.71 1.17
N LEU A 171 5.50 -10.74 1.41
CA LEU A 171 5.12 -11.90 2.24
C LEU A 171 5.26 -11.62 3.74
N GLY A 172 5.88 -10.50 4.14
CA GLY A 172 6.26 -10.21 5.51
C GLY A 172 7.67 -10.72 5.84
N GLY A 173 7.99 -10.78 7.14
CA GLY A 173 9.31 -11.16 7.64
C GLY A 173 10.17 -9.94 8.02
N PRO A 174 11.49 -10.14 8.22
CA PRO A 174 12.36 -9.08 8.71
C PRO A 174 12.55 -7.96 7.68
N ILE A 175 12.61 -6.73 8.20
CA ILE A 175 12.98 -5.55 7.41
C ILE A 175 14.50 -5.50 7.31
N ARG A 176 15.00 -5.12 6.15
CA ARG A 176 16.42 -5.00 5.89
C ARG A 176 16.78 -3.56 5.54
N LYS A 177 17.68 -2.95 6.28
CA LYS A 177 18.25 -1.64 5.97
C LYS A 177 19.13 -1.75 4.71
N LEU A 178 18.86 -0.92 3.71
CA LEU A 178 19.65 -0.85 2.47
C LEU A 178 20.74 0.22 2.55
N THR A 179 20.47 1.36 3.18
CA THR A 179 21.41 2.48 3.31
C THR A 179 21.80 2.72 4.75
N SER A 180 22.94 3.37 4.96
CA SER A 180 23.49 3.74 6.27
C SER A 180 24.25 5.06 6.12
N TYR A 181 23.51 6.13 5.86
CA TYR A 181 24.07 7.47 5.68
C TYR A 181 23.97 8.28 6.97
N ASP A 182 24.86 9.26 7.12
CA ASP A 182 24.82 10.22 8.23
C ASP A 182 23.75 11.29 8.02
N THR A 183 23.28 11.47 6.79
CA THR A 183 22.21 12.41 6.42
C THR A 183 21.02 11.67 5.82
N ALA A 184 19.82 12.22 6.04
CA ALA A 184 18.58 11.59 5.62
C ALA A 184 18.44 11.47 4.09
N VAL A 185 17.85 10.38 3.62
CA VAL A 185 17.33 10.28 2.26
C VAL A 185 16.15 11.25 2.11
N GLN A 186 16.21 12.14 1.11
CA GLN A 186 15.29 13.28 0.97
C GLN A 186 14.28 13.14 -0.16
N SER A 187 14.33 12.07 -0.95
CA SER A 187 13.43 11.88 -2.09
C SER A 187 12.70 10.56 -2.07
N ASP A 188 11.72 10.47 -2.94
CA ASP A 188 11.12 9.20 -3.32
C ASP A 188 12.15 8.23 -3.89
N ILE A 189 11.93 6.96 -3.58
CA ILE A 189 12.71 5.85 -4.11
C ILE A 189 12.19 5.48 -5.50
N ARG A 190 13.08 5.20 -6.43
CA ARG A 190 12.75 4.71 -7.76
C ARG A 190 13.51 3.42 -8.05
N TRP A 191 12.80 2.39 -8.45
CA TRP A 191 13.40 1.16 -8.94
C TRP A 191 13.77 1.29 -10.42
N HIS A 192 14.98 0.86 -10.75
CA HIS A 192 15.34 0.64 -12.15
C HIS A 192 14.58 -0.58 -12.69
N PRO A 193 14.16 -0.59 -13.97
CA PRO A 193 13.41 -1.71 -14.55
C PRO A 193 14.10 -3.08 -14.47
N ASN A 194 15.44 -3.12 -14.34
CA ASN A 194 16.18 -4.38 -14.17
C ASN A 194 16.03 -4.99 -12.75
N GLY A 195 15.37 -4.32 -11.81
CA GLY A 195 15.14 -4.79 -10.45
C GLY A 195 16.37 -4.88 -9.54
N ARG A 196 17.54 -4.39 -10.00
CA ARG A 196 18.82 -4.49 -9.27
C ARG A 196 19.32 -3.16 -8.71
N HIS A 197 18.71 -2.06 -9.12
CA HIS A 197 19.13 -0.72 -8.71
C HIS A 197 17.94 0.08 -8.19
N VAL A 198 18.19 0.87 -7.18
CA VAL A 198 17.29 1.91 -6.67
C VAL A 198 17.99 3.26 -6.76
N CYS A 199 17.23 4.30 -7.04
CA CYS A 199 17.69 5.69 -7.14
C CYS A 199 16.92 6.54 -6.13
N PHE A 200 17.60 7.43 -5.45
CA PHE A 200 17.05 8.40 -4.50
C PHE A 200 18.01 9.61 -4.41
N VAL A 201 17.59 10.66 -3.74
CA VAL A 201 18.42 11.84 -3.42
C VAL A 201 18.71 11.84 -1.92
N GLN A 202 19.95 12.16 -1.60
CA GLN A 202 20.46 12.32 -0.25
C GLN A 202 20.79 13.79 0.02
#